data_cb44c2c0d1ee9ebfb1d9773ea3832204
#
_entry.id   cb44c2c0d1ee9ebfb1d9773ea3832204
#
_cell.length_a   1.000
_cell.length_b   1.000
_cell.length_c   1.000
_cell.angle_alpha   90.00
_cell.angle_beta   90.00
_cell.angle_gamma   90.00
#
_symmetry.space_group_name_H-M   'P 1'
#
loop_
_entity.id
_entity.type
_entity.pdbx_description
1 polymer ?
#
loop_
_entity_poly.entity_id
_entity_poly.type
_entity_poly.pdbx_seq_one_letter_code
_entity_poly.pdbx_strand_id
1 'polypeptide(L)'
;AGGASSADSELEVSDGIGYLTVDGSLTYKPVMTMCGEAGTSYQSLVRKTQELVDAGAKTIVMEVSSGGGEASHVFEAANDIRSICDENNVQLIGYADTRACSAAYALISVCDTVIANPSAEVGSIGCVVALMDVSKAMDNAGLKRIYIASGKSKVPFAEDGSFKPEFLQEVQAEVDRLNEEFASHVSTYTGLDVSTIMEMEAKVFNAKEAMNRGLVNAVMTTKEFAQFLAQL
;
A
#
# COMPACT_ATOMS: atom_id res chain seq x y z
N ALA A 1 35.25 18.94 9.25
CA ALA A 1 34.87 17.57 9.45
C ALA A 1 33.67 17.52 10.39
N GLY A 2 32.49 17.42 9.91
CA GLY A 2 31.24 17.25 10.64
C GLY A 2 30.36 16.34 9.82
N GLY A 3 30.38 15.05 10.12
CA GLY A 3 29.49 14.08 9.50
C GLY A 3 28.07 14.37 9.94
N ALA A 4 27.17 14.65 9.00
CA ALA A 4 25.75 14.54 9.21
C ALA A 4 25.46 13.05 9.36
N SER A 5 25.18 12.59 10.57
CA SER A 5 24.61 11.27 10.80
C SER A 5 23.22 11.28 10.19
N SER A 6 23.01 10.50 9.14
CA SER A 6 21.69 10.06 8.75
C SER A 6 21.06 9.43 10.00
N ALA A 7 19.96 9.97 10.46
CA ALA A 7 19.14 9.34 11.47
C ALA A 7 18.45 8.12 10.82
N ASP A 8 19.20 7.03 10.62
CA ASP A 8 18.65 5.69 10.70
C ASP A 8 18.22 5.56 12.17
N SER A 9 16.93 5.69 12.46
CA SER A 9 16.41 5.28 13.76
C SER A 9 16.79 3.80 13.89
N GLU A 10 17.66 3.49 14.86
CA GLU A 10 18.00 2.11 15.18
C GLU A 10 16.69 1.36 15.32
N LEU A 11 16.55 0.27 14.55
CA LEU A 11 15.41 -0.64 14.67
C LEU A 11 15.49 -1.25 16.06
N GLU A 12 14.60 -0.83 16.94
CA GLU A 12 14.59 -1.26 18.33
C GLU A 12 13.64 -2.45 18.47
N VAL A 13 14.17 -3.58 18.97
CA VAL A 13 13.37 -4.70 19.45
C VAL A 13 13.38 -4.65 20.97
N SER A 14 12.21 -4.40 21.55
CA SER A 14 12.04 -4.35 23.01
C SER A 14 11.10 -5.46 23.45
N ASP A 15 11.50 -6.26 24.44
CA ASP A 15 10.73 -7.39 24.96
C ASP A 15 10.26 -8.39 23.87
N GLY A 16 11.07 -8.54 22.79
CA GLY A 16 10.75 -9.40 21.66
C GLY A 16 9.79 -8.79 20.64
N ILE A 17 9.37 -7.55 20.82
CA ILE A 17 8.48 -6.83 19.89
C ILE A 17 9.29 -5.83 19.07
N GLY A 18 9.18 -5.91 17.75
CA GLY A 18 9.72 -4.94 16.80
C GLY A 18 8.61 -4.15 16.12
N TYR A 19 8.89 -2.92 15.70
CA TYR A 19 7.91 -2.06 15.03
C TYR A 19 8.31 -1.80 13.58
N LEU A 20 7.37 -2.04 12.67
CA LEU A 20 7.47 -1.76 11.25
C LEU A 20 6.48 -0.66 10.89
N THR A 21 6.96 0.57 10.74
CA THR A 21 6.12 1.74 10.44
C THR A 21 5.85 1.86 8.94
N VAL A 22 4.57 2.01 8.59
CA VAL A 22 4.06 2.24 7.23
C VAL A 22 3.33 3.57 7.21
N ASP A 23 4.02 4.64 6.81
CA ASP A 23 3.47 6.00 6.87
C ASP A 23 3.56 6.75 5.54
N GLY A 24 2.61 7.66 5.32
CA GLY A 24 2.57 8.55 4.16
C GLY A 24 2.27 7.83 2.83
N SER A 25 2.82 8.33 1.74
CA SER A 25 2.67 7.73 0.41
C SER A 25 3.59 6.54 0.22
N LEU A 26 3.07 5.48 -0.40
CA LEU A 26 3.83 4.25 -0.63
C LEU A 26 4.42 4.23 -2.05
N THR A 27 5.70 3.86 -2.15
CA THR A 27 6.41 3.73 -3.42
C THR A 27 7.18 2.42 -3.46
N TYR A 28 7.51 1.94 -4.67
CA TYR A 28 8.34 0.74 -4.78
C TYR A 28 9.76 0.98 -4.27
N LYS A 29 10.38 2.08 -4.70
CA LYS A 29 11.75 2.45 -4.30
C LYS A 29 11.75 3.66 -3.39
N PRO A 30 12.78 3.79 -2.53
CA PRO A 30 12.91 4.98 -1.69
C PRO A 30 12.96 6.28 -2.49
N VAL A 31 12.12 7.23 -2.12
CA VAL A 31 12.14 8.59 -2.68
C VAL A 31 12.86 9.48 -1.67
N MET A 32 14.11 9.83 -1.99
CA MET A 32 14.95 10.64 -1.09
C MET A 32 14.68 12.14 -1.28
N THR A 33 14.50 12.84 -0.18
CA THR A 33 14.40 14.29 -0.11
C THR A 33 15.57 14.85 0.71
N MET A 34 15.66 16.16 0.80
CA MET A 34 16.68 16.81 1.66
C MET A 34 16.50 16.47 3.17
N CYS A 35 15.31 16.03 3.56
CA CYS A 35 14.96 15.70 4.95
C CYS A 35 14.92 14.18 5.23
N GLY A 36 15.27 13.34 4.27
CA GLY A 36 15.21 11.88 4.37
C GLY A 36 14.27 11.24 3.35
N GLU A 37 13.84 10.00 3.59
CA GLU A 37 12.88 9.28 2.75
C GLU A 37 11.48 9.93 2.87
N ALA A 38 10.85 10.21 1.72
CA ALA A 38 9.50 10.75 1.67
C ALA A 38 8.49 9.61 1.59
N GLY A 39 7.69 9.44 2.64
CA GLY A 39 6.76 8.31 2.76
C GLY A 39 7.49 7.00 3.09
N THR A 40 6.96 5.90 2.61
CA THR A 40 7.50 4.56 2.89
C THR A 40 7.70 3.79 1.58
N SER A 41 8.84 3.13 1.42
CA SER A 41 9.05 2.26 0.25
C SER A 41 8.92 0.79 0.58
N TYR A 42 8.42 0.00 -0.38
CA TYR A 42 8.26 -1.45 -0.24
C TYR A 42 9.62 -2.13 0.00
N GLN A 43 10.66 -1.71 -0.72
CA GLN A 43 12.01 -2.24 -0.53
C GLN A 43 12.53 -1.99 0.90
N SER A 44 12.26 -0.81 1.46
CA SER A 44 12.63 -0.49 2.85
C SER A 44 11.86 -1.35 3.85
N LEU A 45 10.56 -1.61 3.61
CA LEU A 45 9.76 -2.46 4.49
C LEU A 45 10.25 -3.90 4.53
N VAL A 46 10.50 -4.52 3.37
CA VAL A 46 11.02 -5.89 3.29
C VAL A 46 12.38 -5.99 4.01
N ARG A 47 13.31 -5.06 3.74
CA ARG A 47 14.61 -5.02 4.40
C ARG A 47 14.47 -4.87 5.93
N LYS A 48 13.66 -3.91 6.39
CA LYS A 48 13.43 -3.68 7.83
C LYS A 48 12.79 -4.88 8.52
N THR A 49 11.89 -5.60 7.84
CA THR A 49 11.31 -6.84 8.38
C THR A 49 12.40 -7.88 8.65
N GLN A 50 13.34 -8.08 7.71
CA GLN A 50 14.45 -8.99 7.92
C GLN A 50 15.37 -8.52 9.06
N GLU A 51 15.68 -7.23 9.12
CA GLU A 51 16.50 -6.64 10.19
C GLU A 51 15.86 -6.82 11.58
N LEU A 52 14.53 -6.68 11.70
CA LEU A 52 13.80 -6.94 12.96
C LEU A 52 13.87 -8.42 13.37
N VAL A 53 13.72 -9.31 12.41
CA VAL A 53 13.88 -10.76 12.64
C VAL A 53 15.30 -11.10 13.09
N ASP A 54 16.31 -10.57 12.42
CA ASP A 54 17.72 -10.76 12.76
C ASP A 54 18.07 -10.19 14.15
N ALA A 55 17.40 -9.11 14.57
CA ALA A 55 17.50 -8.53 15.90
C ALA A 55 16.74 -9.33 16.98
N GLY A 56 16.07 -10.43 16.61
CA GLY A 56 15.44 -11.36 17.53
C GLY A 56 13.96 -11.06 17.86
N ALA A 57 13.27 -10.28 17.04
CA ALA A 57 11.83 -10.07 17.19
C ALA A 57 11.08 -11.40 17.16
N LYS A 58 10.14 -11.57 18.08
CA LYS A 58 9.17 -12.67 18.11
C LYS A 58 7.80 -12.22 17.62
N THR A 59 7.54 -10.93 17.75
CA THR A 59 6.38 -10.26 17.22
C THR A 59 6.82 -9.01 16.49
N ILE A 60 6.28 -8.79 15.28
CA ILE A 60 6.42 -7.53 14.55
C ILE A 60 5.05 -6.85 14.51
N VAL A 61 5.01 -5.62 14.95
CA VAL A 61 3.83 -4.75 14.84
C VAL A 61 3.99 -3.87 13.61
N MET A 62 3.17 -4.11 12.60
CA MET A 62 3.06 -3.24 11.42
C MET A 62 2.08 -2.11 11.74
N GLU A 63 2.60 -0.93 12.09
CA GLU A 63 1.81 0.26 12.37
C GLU A 63 1.58 1.05 11.08
N VAL A 64 0.30 1.24 10.72
CA VAL A 64 -0.08 1.76 9.41
C VAL A 64 -0.86 3.06 9.52
N SER A 65 -0.33 4.10 8.88
CA SER A 65 -0.95 5.43 8.73
C SER A 65 -0.81 5.93 7.29
N SER A 66 -1.37 5.18 6.33
CA SER A 66 -1.16 5.44 4.90
C SER A 66 -2.46 5.33 4.08
N GLY A 67 -2.62 6.24 3.13
CA GLY A 67 -3.68 6.21 2.12
C GLY A 67 -3.38 5.28 0.95
N GLY A 68 -2.21 4.65 0.92
CA GLY A 68 -1.73 3.82 -0.18
C GLY A 68 -0.67 4.49 -1.04
N GLY A 69 -0.52 4.02 -2.26
CA GLY A 69 0.50 4.51 -3.19
C GLY A 69 0.59 3.66 -4.46
N GLU A 70 1.81 3.38 -4.91
CA GLU A 70 2.06 2.61 -6.13
C GLU A 70 1.49 1.19 -6.05
N ALA A 71 0.76 0.76 -7.08
CA ALA A 71 0.26 -0.61 -7.19
C ALA A 71 1.39 -1.60 -7.57
N SER A 72 2.45 -1.09 -8.23
CA SER A 72 3.58 -1.91 -8.66
C SER A 72 4.33 -2.49 -7.47
N HIS A 73 4.55 -3.81 -7.48
CA HIS A 73 5.29 -4.58 -6.46
C HIS A 73 4.70 -4.60 -5.04
N VAL A 74 3.50 -4.06 -4.81
CA VAL A 74 2.91 -4.07 -3.45
C VAL A 74 2.59 -5.48 -2.97
N PHE A 75 2.02 -6.33 -3.83
CA PHE A 75 1.65 -7.70 -3.47
C PHE A 75 2.89 -8.58 -3.27
N GLU A 76 3.93 -8.38 -4.10
CA GLU A 76 5.22 -9.04 -3.93
C GLU A 76 5.82 -8.69 -2.56
N ALA A 77 5.93 -7.41 -2.24
CA ALA A 77 6.48 -6.95 -0.96
C ALA A 77 5.65 -7.44 0.26
N ALA A 78 4.33 -7.44 0.16
CA ALA A 78 3.46 -7.97 1.21
C ALA A 78 3.71 -9.47 1.44
N ASN A 79 3.82 -10.24 0.35
CA ASN A 79 4.12 -11.68 0.40
C ASN A 79 5.54 -11.94 0.94
N ASP A 80 6.52 -11.13 0.57
CA ASP A 80 7.89 -11.24 1.09
C ASP A 80 7.93 -11.00 2.61
N ILE A 81 7.25 -9.94 3.09
CA ILE A 81 7.13 -9.66 4.52
C ILE A 81 6.48 -10.84 5.25
N ARG A 82 5.40 -11.40 4.71
CA ARG A 82 4.74 -12.57 5.28
C ARG A 82 5.66 -13.78 5.32
N SER A 83 6.34 -14.08 4.22
CA SER A 83 7.26 -15.22 4.10
C SER A 83 8.42 -15.12 5.10
N ILE A 84 9.03 -13.93 5.25
CA ILE A 84 10.08 -13.68 6.24
C ILE A 84 9.59 -14.00 7.65
N CYS A 85 8.38 -13.55 8.00
CA CYS A 85 7.79 -13.83 9.31
C CYS A 85 7.50 -15.32 9.51
N ASP A 86 6.91 -15.99 8.51
CA ASP A 86 6.56 -17.42 8.58
C ASP A 86 7.79 -18.31 8.72
N GLU A 87 8.83 -18.08 7.91
CA GLU A 87 10.08 -18.83 7.93
C GLU A 87 10.81 -18.75 9.27
N ASN A 88 10.60 -17.65 10.02
CA ASN A 88 11.26 -17.40 11.30
C ASN A 88 10.32 -17.57 12.51
N ASN A 89 9.08 -18.02 12.31
CA ASN A 89 8.06 -18.16 13.34
C ASN A 89 7.82 -16.85 14.13
N VAL A 90 7.78 -15.72 13.41
CA VAL A 90 7.51 -14.39 13.95
C VAL A 90 6.04 -14.05 13.72
N GLN A 91 5.34 -13.65 14.79
CA GLN A 91 3.97 -13.18 14.70
C GLN A 91 3.94 -11.79 14.06
N LEU A 92 3.05 -11.56 13.10
CA LEU A 92 2.88 -10.28 12.43
C LEU A 92 1.50 -9.69 12.80
N ILE A 93 1.49 -8.58 13.53
CA ILE A 93 0.27 -7.90 13.97
C ILE A 93 0.17 -6.57 13.24
N GLY A 94 -0.95 -6.34 12.56
CA GLY A 94 -1.24 -5.06 11.90
C GLY A 94 -2.05 -4.13 12.80
N TYR A 95 -1.63 -2.88 12.92
CA TYR A 95 -2.39 -1.84 13.59
C TYR A 95 -2.64 -0.66 12.64
N ALA A 96 -3.88 -0.52 12.19
CA ALA A 96 -4.32 0.66 11.44
C ALA A 96 -4.57 1.80 12.44
N ASP A 97 -3.59 2.70 12.57
CA ASP A 97 -3.68 3.81 13.53
C ASP A 97 -4.62 4.92 13.02
N THR A 98 -4.33 5.50 11.87
CA THR A 98 -5.19 6.52 11.26
C THR A 98 -5.86 6.05 9.98
N ARG A 99 -5.11 5.36 9.12
CA ARG A 99 -5.58 4.92 7.80
C ARG A 99 -4.78 3.73 7.30
N ALA A 100 -5.49 2.72 6.81
CA ALA A 100 -4.93 1.61 6.05
C ALA A 100 -5.75 1.41 4.77
N CYS A 101 -5.42 2.18 3.72
CA CYS A 101 -6.19 2.22 2.48
C CYS A 101 -5.36 1.82 1.26
N SER A 102 -6.03 1.23 0.24
CA SER A 102 -5.42 0.88 -1.04
C SER A 102 -4.15 0.01 -0.83
N ALA A 103 -3.02 0.34 -1.41
CA ALA A 103 -1.76 -0.39 -1.24
C ALA A 103 -1.37 -0.62 0.23
N ALA A 104 -1.71 0.29 1.14
CA ALA A 104 -1.48 0.11 2.57
C ALA A 104 -2.36 -1.01 3.17
N TYR A 105 -3.57 -1.19 2.62
CA TYR A 105 -4.41 -2.32 3.01
C TYR A 105 -3.86 -3.65 2.47
N ALA A 106 -3.30 -3.66 1.26
CA ALA A 106 -2.61 -4.85 0.75
C ALA A 106 -1.48 -5.29 1.67
N LEU A 107 -0.68 -4.35 2.19
CA LEU A 107 0.39 -4.65 3.15
C LEU A 107 -0.14 -5.18 4.48
N ILE A 108 -1.12 -4.50 5.09
CA ILE A 108 -1.61 -4.91 6.42
C ILE A 108 -2.44 -6.19 6.38
N SER A 109 -3.05 -6.51 5.23
CA SER A 109 -3.90 -7.71 5.08
C SER A 109 -3.15 -9.02 5.29
N VAL A 110 -1.81 -9.05 5.12
CA VAL A 110 -1.00 -10.26 5.33
C VAL A 110 -0.69 -10.54 6.81
N CYS A 111 -1.11 -9.67 7.73
CA CYS A 111 -0.88 -9.86 9.15
C CYS A 111 -1.78 -10.97 9.74
N ASP A 112 -1.27 -11.69 10.74
CA ASP A 112 -2.02 -12.73 11.46
C ASP A 112 -3.27 -12.16 12.14
N THR A 113 -3.19 -10.90 12.55
CA THR A 113 -4.29 -10.17 13.17
C THR A 113 -4.19 -8.71 12.75
N VAL A 114 -5.30 -8.16 12.26
CA VAL A 114 -5.41 -6.75 11.90
C VAL A 114 -6.34 -6.06 12.89
N ILE A 115 -5.83 -5.03 13.54
CA ILE A 115 -6.55 -4.23 14.55
C ILE A 115 -6.63 -2.80 14.02
N ALA A 116 -7.78 -2.17 14.17
CA ALA A 116 -7.97 -0.77 13.78
C ALA A 116 -8.23 0.13 14.99
N ASN A 117 -7.63 1.31 15.01
CA ASN A 117 -8.03 2.38 15.91
C ASN A 117 -9.50 2.76 15.62
N PRO A 118 -10.33 3.09 16.62
CA PRO A 118 -11.72 3.50 16.40
C PRO A 118 -11.91 4.65 15.39
N SER A 119 -10.89 5.50 15.22
CA SER A 119 -10.88 6.62 14.28
C SER A 119 -10.29 6.29 12.91
N ALA A 120 -9.80 5.06 12.72
CA ALA A 120 -9.12 4.68 11.49
C ALA A 120 -10.08 4.50 10.31
N GLU A 121 -9.57 4.81 9.14
CA GLU A 121 -10.17 4.51 7.84
C GLU A 121 -9.49 3.29 7.22
N VAL A 122 -10.28 2.32 6.75
CA VAL A 122 -9.78 1.05 6.19
C VAL A 122 -10.49 0.72 4.88
N GLY A 123 -9.78 0.14 3.92
CA GLY A 123 -10.38 -0.30 2.66
C GLY A 123 -9.75 0.33 1.43
N SER A 124 -10.54 0.96 0.56
CA SER A 124 -10.06 1.47 -0.75
C SER A 124 -9.36 0.36 -1.56
N ILE A 125 -9.92 -0.87 -1.53
CA ILE A 125 -9.38 -2.03 -2.25
C ILE A 125 -9.73 -1.88 -3.71
N GLY A 126 -8.82 -1.29 -4.48
CA GLY A 126 -9.00 -0.99 -5.88
C GLY A 126 -7.88 -0.16 -6.47
N CYS A 127 -7.88 -0.04 -7.80
CA CYS A 127 -6.87 0.65 -8.57
C CYS A 127 -7.47 1.80 -9.37
N VAL A 128 -6.70 2.85 -9.59
CA VAL A 128 -7.09 3.99 -10.42
C VAL A 128 -5.91 4.47 -11.27
N VAL A 129 -6.19 4.82 -12.52
CA VAL A 129 -5.27 5.56 -13.40
C VAL A 129 -5.91 6.90 -13.71
N ALA A 130 -5.24 7.98 -13.39
CA ALA A 130 -5.68 9.33 -13.71
C ALA A 130 -4.99 9.81 -15.01
N LEU A 131 -5.78 10.11 -16.04
CA LEU A 131 -5.32 10.67 -17.29
C LEU A 131 -5.84 12.09 -17.45
N MET A 132 -5.03 12.99 -17.99
CA MET A 132 -5.43 14.38 -18.26
C MET A 132 -5.36 14.64 -19.77
N ASP A 133 -6.52 14.93 -20.38
CA ASP A 133 -6.60 15.40 -21.75
C ASP A 133 -6.42 16.91 -21.79
N VAL A 134 -5.33 17.36 -22.40
CA VAL A 134 -4.98 18.77 -22.57
C VAL A 134 -5.11 19.24 -24.02
N SER A 135 -5.69 18.43 -24.90
CA SER A 135 -5.78 18.69 -26.35
C SER A 135 -6.42 20.05 -26.67
N LYS A 136 -7.58 20.31 -26.03
CA LYS A 136 -8.30 21.58 -26.21
C LYS A 136 -7.52 22.82 -25.70
N ALA A 137 -6.80 22.65 -24.58
CA ALA A 137 -5.99 23.72 -24.01
C ALA A 137 -4.81 24.08 -24.97
N MET A 138 -4.19 23.07 -25.56
CA MET A 138 -3.13 23.25 -26.55
C MET A 138 -3.63 23.91 -27.85
N ASP A 139 -4.79 23.48 -28.35
CA ASP A 139 -5.43 24.04 -29.52
C ASP A 139 -5.73 25.55 -29.31
N ASN A 140 -6.35 25.88 -28.17
CA ASN A 140 -6.63 27.27 -27.79
C ASN A 140 -5.35 28.14 -27.67
N ALA A 141 -4.22 27.54 -27.33
CA ALA A 141 -2.93 28.19 -27.22
C ALA A 141 -2.19 28.27 -28.61
N GLY A 142 -2.78 27.75 -29.67
CA GLY A 142 -2.17 27.67 -31.00
C GLY A 142 -0.99 26.69 -31.05
N LEU A 143 -0.89 25.75 -30.18
CA LEU A 143 0.17 24.76 -30.08
C LEU A 143 -0.27 23.42 -30.70
N LYS A 144 0.52 22.93 -31.67
CA LYS A 144 0.29 21.60 -32.25
C LYS A 144 1.42 20.64 -31.88
N ARG A 145 1.08 19.51 -31.31
CA ARG A 145 2.02 18.43 -31.01
C ARG A 145 2.04 17.44 -32.17
N ILE A 146 3.23 17.14 -32.68
CA ILE A 146 3.43 16.19 -33.79
C ILE A 146 4.23 15.00 -33.22
N TYR A 147 3.73 13.78 -33.43
CA TYR A 147 4.41 12.56 -33.07
C TYR A 147 4.89 11.83 -34.34
N ILE A 148 6.16 11.41 -34.35
CA ILE A 148 6.72 10.50 -35.36
C ILE A 148 7.12 9.24 -34.62
N ALA A 149 6.44 8.13 -34.86
CA ALA A 149 6.59 6.89 -34.08
C ALA A 149 6.75 5.67 -34.99
N SER A 150 7.53 4.70 -34.53
CA SER A 150 7.77 3.41 -35.19
C SER A 150 6.63 2.38 -35.06
N GLY A 151 5.66 2.64 -34.21
CA GLY A 151 4.55 1.69 -33.95
C GLY A 151 3.27 2.38 -33.50
N LYS A 152 2.13 1.78 -33.83
CA LYS A 152 0.81 2.38 -33.58
C LYS A 152 0.51 2.62 -32.08
N SER A 153 0.91 1.70 -31.21
CA SER A 153 0.71 1.80 -29.76
C SER A 153 1.74 2.66 -29.02
N LYS A 154 2.76 3.19 -29.76
CA LYS A 154 3.79 4.03 -29.15
C LYS A 154 3.27 5.41 -28.73
N VAL A 155 2.20 5.86 -29.36
CA VAL A 155 1.59 7.18 -29.14
C VAL A 155 0.13 6.97 -28.76
N PRO A 156 -0.28 7.34 -27.54
CA PRO A 156 -1.64 7.15 -27.06
C PRO A 156 -2.63 8.20 -27.57
N PHE A 157 -2.15 9.18 -28.35
CA PHE A 157 -2.95 10.32 -28.80
C PHE A 157 -3.36 10.19 -30.27
N ALA A 158 -4.57 10.64 -30.58
CA ALA A 158 -5.08 10.87 -31.94
C ALA A 158 -4.49 12.14 -32.56
N GLU A 159 -4.84 12.41 -33.82
CA GLU A 159 -4.32 13.58 -34.55
C GLU A 159 -4.72 14.93 -33.97
N ASP A 160 -5.89 14.98 -33.32
CA ASP A 160 -6.41 16.13 -32.57
C ASP A 160 -5.80 16.30 -31.18
N GLY A 161 -4.95 15.36 -30.75
CA GLY A 161 -4.29 15.37 -29.45
C GLY A 161 -5.10 14.73 -28.31
N SER A 162 -6.33 14.29 -28.55
CA SER A 162 -7.13 13.50 -27.60
C SER A 162 -6.59 12.08 -27.44
N PHE A 163 -6.99 11.37 -26.37
CA PHE A 163 -6.61 9.97 -26.22
C PHE A 163 -7.33 9.09 -27.23
N LYS A 164 -6.60 8.13 -27.80
CA LYS A 164 -7.18 7.11 -28.69
C LYS A 164 -8.13 6.20 -27.89
N PRO A 165 -9.30 5.83 -28.44
CA PRO A 165 -10.23 4.89 -27.79
C PRO A 165 -9.58 3.56 -27.42
N GLU A 166 -8.73 3.02 -28.29
CA GLU A 166 -8.03 1.74 -28.10
C GLU A 166 -7.09 1.82 -26.89
N PHE A 167 -6.37 2.95 -26.74
CA PHE A 167 -5.51 3.18 -25.58
C PHE A 167 -6.31 3.23 -24.26
N LEU A 168 -7.46 3.91 -24.26
CA LEU A 168 -8.34 3.94 -23.08
C LEU A 168 -8.87 2.55 -22.72
N GLN A 169 -9.18 1.71 -23.71
CA GLN A 169 -9.60 0.33 -23.49
C GLN A 169 -8.45 -0.52 -22.92
N GLU A 170 -7.23 -0.38 -23.42
CA GLU A 170 -6.04 -1.05 -22.90
C GLU A 170 -5.78 -0.66 -21.42
N VAL A 171 -5.88 0.63 -21.10
CA VAL A 171 -5.72 1.13 -19.73
C VAL A 171 -6.82 0.59 -18.81
N GLN A 172 -8.09 0.56 -19.26
CA GLN A 172 -9.19 0.00 -18.49
C GLN A 172 -8.98 -1.48 -18.19
N ALA A 173 -8.60 -2.25 -19.20
CA ALA A 173 -8.33 -3.69 -19.03
C ALA A 173 -7.20 -3.95 -18.02
N GLU A 174 -6.16 -3.10 -17.98
CA GLU A 174 -5.08 -3.22 -17.01
C GLU A 174 -5.54 -2.83 -15.59
N VAL A 175 -6.39 -1.81 -15.44
CA VAL A 175 -6.99 -1.43 -14.16
C VAL A 175 -7.86 -2.56 -13.63
N ASP A 176 -8.68 -3.18 -14.49
CA ASP A 176 -9.55 -4.30 -14.11
C ASP A 176 -8.72 -5.51 -13.67
N ARG A 177 -7.66 -5.86 -14.40
CA ARG A 177 -6.73 -6.93 -14.05
C ARG A 177 -6.06 -6.71 -12.69
N LEU A 178 -5.56 -5.50 -12.45
CA LEU A 178 -4.94 -5.13 -11.16
C LEU A 178 -5.95 -5.16 -10.01
N ASN A 179 -7.19 -4.78 -10.26
CA ASN A 179 -8.25 -4.84 -9.26
C ASN A 179 -8.61 -6.29 -8.89
N GLU A 180 -8.68 -7.21 -9.86
CA GLU A 180 -8.86 -8.64 -9.63
C GLU A 180 -7.68 -9.24 -8.85
N GLU A 181 -6.45 -8.86 -9.18
CA GLU A 181 -5.24 -9.29 -8.46
C GLU A 181 -5.26 -8.80 -7.01
N PHE A 182 -5.67 -7.54 -6.78
CA PHE A 182 -5.82 -7.00 -5.44
C PHE A 182 -6.89 -7.75 -4.63
N ALA A 183 -8.07 -7.95 -5.21
CA ALA A 183 -9.13 -8.69 -4.54
C ALA A 183 -8.72 -10.13 -4.21
N SER A 184 -7.98 -10.79 -5.10
CA SER A 184 -7.43 -12.13 -4.90
C SER A 184 -6.39 -12.17 -3.79
N HIS A 185 -5.49 -11.17 -3.73
CA HIS A 185 -4.52 -11.02 -2.66
C HIS A 185 -5.21 -10.89 -1.30
N VAL A 186 -6.16 -9.97 -1.17
CA VAL A 186 -6.92 -9.75 0.07
C VAL A 186 -7.71 -11.01 0.45
N SER A 187 -8.36 -11.67 -0.51
CA SER A 187 -9.08 -12.94 -0.29
C SER A 187 -8.19 -14.01 0.33
N THR A 188 -6.96 -14.13 -0.14
CA THR A 188 -5.98 -15.12 0.36
C THR A 188 -5.73 -14.98 1.86
N TYR A 189 -5.63 -13.75 2.35
CA TYR A 189 -5.25 -13.49 3.74
C TYR A 189 -6.43 -13.27 4.69
N THR A 190 -7.55 -12.74 4.18
CA THR A 190 -8.74 -12.49 5.01
C THR A 190 -9.73 -13.65 5.02
N GLY A 191 -9.67 -14.53 4.01
CA GLY A 191 -10.66 -15.59 3.79
C GLY A 191 -11.99 -15.10 3.23
N LEU A 192 -12.11 -13.82 2.87
CA LEU A 192 -13.29 -13.28 2.19
C LEU A 192 -13.31 -13.72 0.73
N ASP A 193 -14.49 -13.98 0.18
CA ASP A 193 -14.63 -14.28 -1.25
C ASP A 193 -14.25 -13.06 -2.10
N VAL A 194 -13.55 -13.30 -3.23
CA VAL A 194 -13.16 -12.27 -4.19
C VAL A 194 -14.35 -11.42 -4.63
N SER A 195 -15.50 -12.06 -4.90
CA SER A 195 -16.74 -11.35 -5.27
C SER A 195 -17.22 -10.39 -4.18
N THR A 196 -17.15 -10.81 -2.90
CA THR A 196 -17.50 -9.96 -1.75
C THR A 196 -16.58 -8.73 -1.66
N ILE A 197 -15.29 -8.91 -1.94
CA ILE A 197 -14.33 -7.80 -1.95
C ILE A 197 -14.61 -6.85 -3.12
N MET A 198 -14.86 -7.38 -4.31
CA MET A 198 -15.19 -6.60 -5.51
C MET A 198 -16.49 -5.78 -5.33
N GLU A 199 -17.50 -6.33 -4.65
CA GLU A 199 -18.76 -5.64 -4.31
C GLU A 199 -18.58 -4.46 -3.35
N MET A 200 -17.44 -4.35 -2.67
CA MET A 200 -17.11 -3.18 -1.86
C MET A 200 -16.80 -1.93 -2.70
N GLU A 201 -16.57 -2.08 -4.01
CA GLU A 201 -16.37 -0.97 -4.98
C GLU A 201 -15.31 0.03 -4.54
N ALA A 202 -14.20 -0.45 -3.99
CA ALA A 202 -13.10 0.34 -3.47
C ALA A 202 -13.51 1.42 -2.44
N LYS A 203 -14.58 1.19 -1.70
CA LYS A 203 -15.03 2.10 -0.64
C LYS A 203 -14.05 2.11 0.54
N VAL A 204 -14.00 3.26 1.19
CA VAL A 204 -13.33 3.44 2.48
C VAL A 204 -14.37 3.30 3.59
N PHE A 205 -14.04 2.53 4.61
CA PHE A 205 -14.89 2.23 5.75
C PHE A 205 -14.29 2.78 7.04
N ASN A 206 -15.11 3.19 7.99
CA ASN A 206 -14.65 3.39 9.36
C ASN A 206 -14.30 2.03 10.01
N ALA A 207 -13.56 2.06 11.13
CA ALA A 207 -13.06 0.86 11.79
C ALA A 207 -14.15 -0.18 12.11
N LYS A 208 -15.32 0.27 12.59
CA LYS A 208 -16.45 -0.60 12.94
C LYS A 208 -17.07 -1.26 11.70
N GLU A 209 -17.25 -0.52 10.62
CA GLU A 209 -17.73 -1.06 9.36
C GLU A 209 -16.73 -2.03 8.74
N ALA A 210 -15.44 -1.72 8.79
CA ALA A 210 -14.36 -2.59 8.34
C ALA A 210 -14.38 -3.92 9.12
N MET A 211 -14.56 -3.88 10.43
CA MET A 211 -14.70 -5.09 11.27
C MET A 211 -15.94 -5.91 10.89
N ASN A 212 -17.08 -5.28 10.69
CA ASN A 212 -18.31 -5.97 10.29
C ASN A 212 -18.20 -6.62 8.89
N ARG A 213 -17.27 -6.16 8.06
CA ARG A 213 -17.00 -6.69 6.73
C ARG A 213 -15.86 -7.71 6.70
N GLY A 214 -15.24 -7.99 7.85
CA GLY A 214 -14.11 -8.93 7.94
C GLY A 214 -12.78 -8.37 7.45
N LEU A 215 -12.66 -7.05 7.26
CA LEU A 215 -11.42 -6.40 6.84
C LEU A 215 -10.44 -6.19 8.01
N VAL A 216 -10.95 -6.13 9.24
CA VAL A 216 -10.14 -6.11 10.46
C VAL A 216 -10.74 -7.05 11.50
N ASN A 217 -9.91 -7.59 12.38
CA ASN A 217 -10.30 -8.57 13.38
C ASN A 217 -10.83 -7.92 14.66
N ALA A 218 -10.34 -6.72 15.00
CA ALA A 218 -10.74 -6.01 16.21
C ALA A 218 -10.63 -4.50 16.04
N VAL A 219 -11.30 -3.77 16.94
CA VAL A 219 -11.17 -2.33 17.06
C VAL A 219 -10.69 -2.02 18.47
N MET A 220 -9.54 -1.37 18.61
CA MET A 220 -8.91 -1.02 19.89
C MET A 220 -8.37 0.40 19.85
N THR A 221 -8.59 1.14 20.92
CA THR A 221 -7.89 2.42 21.12
C THR A 221 -6.38 2.17 21.29
N THR A 222 -5.55 3.19 21.10
CA THR A 222 -4.09 3.09 21.28
C THR A 222 -3.74 2.54 22.66
N LYS A 223 -4.49 2.92 23.72
CA LYS A 223 -4.28 2.42 25.07
C LYS A 223 -4.61 0.92 25.19
N GLU A 224 -5.73 0.50 24.62
CA GLU A 224 -6.14 -0.94 24.63
C GLU A 224 -5.16 -1.77 23.82
N PHE A 225 -4.69 -1.26 22.68
CA PHE A 225 -3.68 -1.93 21.87
C PHE A 225 -2.35 -2.08 22.62
N ALA A 226 -1.87 -1.03 23.31
CA ALA A 226 -0.67 -1.15 24.15
C ALA A 226 -0.85 -2.16 25.29
N GLN A 227 -2.05 -2.25 25.89
CA GLN A 227 -2.35 -3.27 26.90
C GLN A 227 -2.40 -4.69 26.31
N PHE A 228 -2.88 -4.84 25.08
CA PHE A 228 -2.87 -6.11 24.36
C PHE A 228 -1.43 -6.58 24.09
N LEU A 229 -0.56 -5.69 23.59
CA LEU A 229 0.85 -6.02 23.33
C LEU A 229 1.60 -6.41 24.62
N ALA A 230 1.30 -5.78 25.74
CA ALA A 230 1.92 -6.11 27.03
C ALA A 230 1.54 -7.50 27.59
N GLN A 231 0.63 -8.23 26.92
CA GLN A 231 0.20 -9.57 27.31
C GLN A 231 0.79 -10.68 26.42
N LEU A 232 1.52 -10.29 25.37
CA LEU A 232 2.24 -11.20 24.47
C LEU A 232 3.56 -11.65 25.10
#